data_69e591fb0c2c061756e314325277269b
#
_entry.id   69e591fb0c2c061756e314325277269b
#
_cell.length_a   1.000
_cell.length_b   1.000
_cell.length_c   1.000
_cell.angle_alpha   90.00
_cell.angle_beta   90.00
_cell.angle_gamma   90.00
#
_symmetry.space_group_name_H-M   'P 1'
#
loop_
_entity.id
_entity.type
_entity.pdbx_description
1 polymer ?
#
loop_
_entity_poly.entity_id
_entity_poly.type
_entity_poly.pdbx_seq_one_letter_code
_entity_poly.pdbx_strand_id
1 'polypeptide(L)'
;MKWAIFVDYYAIGQRIRKYRRALNLSQETLAEKINISTTHMSHIETGNTKMSLQVLASIAVALNVSTDSILFEEKRESKTTATGEIDCELGDCTLTELKIIKDMVCSTKSALRKHL
;
A
#
# COMPACT_ATOMS: atom_id res chain seq x y z
N MET A 1 14.64 16.09 17.17
CA MET A 1 14.25 15.31 16.00
C MET A 1 12.78 15.53 15.69
N LYS A 2 12.48 15.74 14.44
CA LYS A 2 11.11 16.00 14.01
C LYS A 2 10.54 14.79 13.31
N TRP A 3 9.43 14.29 13.79
CA TRP A 3 8.73 13.14 13.25
C TRP A 3 7.63 13.54 12.26
N ALA A 4 7.65 14.80 11.79
CA ALA A 4 6.63 15.28 10.87
C ALA A 4 6.81 14.68 9.49
N ILE A 5 5.77 14.00 9.01
CA ILE A 5 5.65 13.53 7.63
C ILE A 5 4.92 14.62 6.84
N PHE A 6 5.48 15.01 5.72
CA PHE A 6 4.82 15.94 4.84
C PHE A 6 3.88 15.18 3.91
N VAL A 7 2.59 15.47 4.00
CA VAL A 7 1.58 14.81 3.16
C VAL A 7 1.48 15.57 1.83
N ASP A 8 1.85 14.90 0.76
CA ASP A 8 1.75 15.47 -0.58
C ASP A 8 0.44 15.03 -1.22
N TYR A 9 -0.58 15.88 -1.12
CA TYR A 9 -1.92 15.58 -1.64
C TYR A 9 -1.94 15.44 -3.17
N TYR A 10 -1.07 16.14 -3.86
CA TYR A 10 -0.95 16.00 -5.31
C TYR A 10 -0.45 14.59 -5.69
N ALA A 11 0.62 14.14 -5.07
CA ALA A 11 1.17 12.81 -5.31
C ALA A 11 0.16 11.71 -4.97
N ILE A 12 -0.56 11.86 -3.86
CA ILE A 12 -1.63 10.95 -3.44
C ILE A 12 -2.73 10.91 -4.51
N GLY A 13 -3.16 12.08 -4.99
CA GLY A 13 -4.19 12.19 -6.03
C GLY A 13 -3.76 11.52 -7.33
N GLN A 14 -2.49 11.66 -7.72
CA GLN A 14 -1.97 11.03 -8.92
C GLN A 14 -1.90 9.50 -8.79
N ARG A 15 -1.62 8.97 -7.61
CA ARG A 15 -1.66 7.52 -7.36
C ARG A 15 -3.09 6.98 -7.45
N ILE A 16 -4.05 7.70 -6.88
CA ILE A 16 -5.47 7.36 -6.99
C ILE A 16 -5.88 7.31 -8.46
N ARG A 17 -5.51 8.31 -9.24
CA ARG A 17 -5.79 8.37 -10.67
C ARG A 17 -5.19 7.18 -11.42
N LYS A 18 -3.95 6.83 -11.10
CA LYS A 18 -3.25 5.69 -11.69
C LYS A 18 -4.00 4.39 -11.43
N TYR A 19 -4.36 4.12 -10.18
CA TYR A 19 -5.10 2.91 -9.80
C TYR A 19 -6.50 2.88 -10.41
N ARG A 20 -7.17 4.04 -10.45
CA ARG A 20 -8.48 4.16 -11.09
C ARG A 20 -8.42 3.80 -12.57
N ARG A 21 -7.45 4.35 -13.28
CA ARG A 21 -7.26 4.09 -14.72
C ARG A 21 -6.88 2.64 -14.99
N ALA A 22 -6.11 2.03 -14.12
CA ALA A 22 -5.74 0.62 -14.24
C ALA A 22 -6.97 -0.30 -14.20
N LEU A 23 -8.04 0.12 -13.51
CA LEU A 23 -9.31 -0.60 -13.46
C LEU A 23 -10.31 -0.13 -14.51
N ASN A 24 -9.90 0.75 -15.43
CA ASN A 24 -10.77 1.35 -16.46
C ASN A 24 -11.99 2.06 -15.88
N LEU A 25 -11.84 2.68 -14.71
CA LEU A 25 -12.92 3.44 -14.09
C LEU A 25 -12.81 4.93 -14.45
N SER A 26 -13.95 5.57 -14.71
CA SER A 26 -14.01 7.02 -14.82
C SER A 26 -14.01 7.67 -13.45
N GLN A 27 -13.70 8.97 -13.38
CA GLN A 27 -13.84 9.73 -12.13
C GLN A 27 -15.28 9.66 -11.62
N GLU A 28 -16.25 9.78 -12.51
CA GLU A 28 -17.67 9.71 -12.18
C GLU A 28 -18.03 8.36 -11.55
N THR A 29 -17.59 7.26 -12.14
CA THR A 29 -17.87 5.92 -11.63
C THR A 29 -17.26 5.70 -10.24
N LEU A 30 -16.01 6.12 -10.05
CA LEU A 30 -15.37 5.99 -8.75
C LEU A 30 -16.05 6.88 -7.70
N ALA A 31 -16.40 8.10 -8.06
CA ALA A 31 -17.14 9.02 -7.17
C ALA A 31 -18.48 8.44 -6.74
N GLU A 32 -19.22 7.85 -7.67
CA GLU A 32 -20.48 7.15 -7.38
C GLU A 32 -20.27 6.01 -6.37
N LYS A 33 -19.26 5.20 -6.60
CA LYS A 33 -18.97 4.04 -5.73
C LYS A 33 -18.74 4.43 -4.27
N ILE A 34 -18.15 5.59 -4.04
CA ILE A 34 -17.84 6.07 -2.69
C ILE A 34 -18.76 7.21 -2.22
N ASN A 35 -19.79 7.48 -2.99
CA ASN A 35 -20.83 8.45 -2.65
C ASN A 35 -20.32 9.87 -2.43
N ILE A 36 -19.48 10.35 -3.35
CA ILE A 36 -19.06 11.76 -3.42
C ILE A 36 -19.33 12.31 -4.81
N SER A 37 -19.26 13.63 -4.96
CA SER A 37 -19.45 14.27 -6.27
C SER A 37 -18.23 14.04 -7.17
N THR A 38 -18.45 14.07 -8.49
CA THR A 38 -17.38 14.01 -9.48
C THR A 38 -16.41 15.19 -9.33
N THR A 39 -16.95 16.36 -9.01
CA THR A 39 -16.15 17.56 -8.73
C THR A 39 -15.20 17.34 -7.55
N HIS A 40 -15.71 16.74 -6.47
CA HIS A 40 -14.89 16.43 -5.30
C HIS A 40 -13.78 15.41 -5.66
N MET A 41 -14.12 14.38 -6.43
CA MET A 41 -13.12 13.41 -6.91
C MET A 41 -12.05 14.08 -7.75
N SER A 42 -12.44 15.00 -8.64
CA SER A 42 -11.48 15.76 -9.46
C SER A 42 -10.52 16.57 -8.60
N HIS A 43 -11.02 17.21 -7.56
CA HIS A 43 -10.18 17.97 -6.63
C HIS A 43 -9.24 17.07 -5.83
N ILE A 44 -9.68 15.87 -5.48
CA ILE A 44 -8.83 14.87 -4.80
C ILE A 44 -7.67 14.45 -5.73
N GLU A 45 -7.97 14.11 -6.98
CA GLU A 45 -6.96 13.64 -7.93
C GLU A 45 -5.95 14.71 -8.32
N THR A 46 -6.34 15.98 -8.25
CA THR A 46 -5.44 17.11 -8.56
C THR A 46 -4.75 17.69 -7.33
N GLY A 47 -5.04 17.17 -6.15
CA GLY A 47 -4.42 17.64 -4.92
C GLY A 47 -4.96 18.98 -4.41
N ASN A 48 -6.09 19.44 -4.93
CA ASN A 48 -6.68 20.73 -4.59
C ASN A 48 -7.51 20.69 -3.30
N THR A 49 -7.68 19.53 -2.71
CA THR A 49 -8.41 19.37 -1.45
C THR A 49 -7.75 18.32 -0.57
N LYS A 50 -7.91 18.50 0.73
CA LYS A 50 -7.54 17.50 1.72
C LYS A 50 -8.68 16.49 1.81
N MET A 51 -8.37 15.20 1.61
CA MET A 51 -9.41 14.20 1.75
C MET A 51 -9.51 13.74 3.20
N SER A 52 -10.74 13.42 3.61
CA SER A 52 -10.97 12.86 4.93
C SER A 52 -10.47 11.41 5.00
N LEU A 53 -10.25 10.92 6.20
CA LEU A 53 -9.86 9.52 6.41
C LEU A 53 -10.95 8.57 5.89
N GLN A 54 -12.22 8.92 6.07
CA GLN A 54 -13.35 8.14 5.55
C GLN A 54 -13.30 8.00 4.04
N VAL A 55 -13.02 9.09 3.33
CA VAL A 55 -12.93 9.09 1.86
C VAL A 55 -11.71 8.27 1.40
N LEU A 56 -10.57 8.41 2.06
CA LEU A 56 -9.38 7.63 1.76
C LEU A 56 -9.66 6.13 1.90
N ALA A 57 -10.26 5.71 2.99
CA ALA A 57 -10.61 4.31 3.23
C ALA A 57 -11.58 3.79 2.15
N SER A 58 -12.57 4.59 1.79
CA SER A 58 -13.56 4.22 0.75
C SER A 58 -12.90 4.06 -0.63
N ILE A 59 -11.98 4.96 -0.97
CA ILE A 59 -11.23 4.88 -2.22
C ILE A 59 -10.37 3.61 -2.26
N ALA A 60 -9.66 3.31 -1.19
CA ALA A 60 -8.80 2.13 -1.10
C ALA A 60 -9.63 0.84 -1.32
N VAL A 61 -10.77 0.73 -0.69
CA VAL A 61 -11.68 -0.41 -0.84
C VAL A 61 -12.20 -0.48 -2.28
N ALA A 62 -12.65 0.64 -2.84
CA ALA A 62 -13.21 0.68 -4.19
C ALA A 62 -12.18 0.31 -5.26
N LEU A 63 -10.92 0.70 -5.07
CA LEU A 63 -9.83 0.40 -5.99
C LEU A 63 -9.14 -0.93 -5.69
N ASN A 64 -9.51 -1.58 -4.59
CA ASN A 64 -8.90 -2.83 -4.13
C ASN A 64 -7.38 -2.71 -3.95
N VAL A 65 -6.95 -1.61 -3.35
CA VAL A 65 -5.55 -1.35 -3.01
C VAL A 65 -5.43 -1.02 -1.53
N SER A 66 -4.24 -1.15 -0.97
CA SER A 66 -4.00 -0.75 0.41
C SER A 66 -3.93 0.77 0.52
N THR A 67 -4.24 1.30 1.69
CA THR A 67 -4.05 2.73 1.97
C THR A 67 -2.58 3.11 1.87
N ASP A 68 -1.67 2.20 2.22
CA ASP A 68 -0.22 2.42 2.10
C ASP A 68 0.20 2.67 0.65
N SER A 69 -0.39 1.93 -0.29
CA SER A 69 -0.11 2.11 -1.72
C SER A 69 -0.54 3.49 -2.23
N ILE A 70 -1.59 4.05 -1.63
CA ILE A 70 -2.08 5.39 -1.97
C ILE A 70 -1.22 6.47 -1.30
N LEU A 71 -0.89 6.29 -0.03
CA LEU A 71 -0.20 7.29 0.78
C LEU A 71 1.30 7.40 0.48
N PHE A 72 1.92 6.28 0.14
CA PHE A 72 3.37 6.21 -0.02
C PHE A 72 3.75 5.71 -1.40
N GLU A 73 4.87 6.19 -1.89
CA GLU A 73 5.43 5.73 -3.14
C GLU A 73 5.91 4.29 -3.00
N GLU A 74 5.52 3.42 -3.95
CA GLU A 74 6.03 2.06 -3.98
C GLU A 74 7.51 2.08 -4.40
N LYS A 75 8.38 1.67 -3.48
CA LYS A 75 9.77 1.42 -3.80
C LYS A 75 9.87 0.03 -4.40
N ARG A 76 10.50 -0.07 -5.57
CA ARG A 76 10.89 -1.37 -6.11
C ARG A 76 11.77 -2.07 -5.08
N GLU A 77 11.47 -3.33 -4.80
CA GLU A 77 12.20 -4.14 -3.83
C GLU A 77 12.20 -3.54 -2.42
N SER A 78 11.05 -3.09 -1.95
CA SER A 78 10.92 -2.70 -0.57
C SER A 78 11.07 -3.94 0.33
N LYS A 79 11.52 -3.73 1.56
CA LYS A 79 11.59 -4.77 2.58
C LYS A 79 10.24 -5.49 2.75
N THR A 80 9.13 -4.77 2.63
CA THR A 80 7.77 -5.31 2.71
C THR A 80 7.49 -6.29 1.58
N THR A 81 7.91 -5.98 0.34
CA THR A 81 7.73 -6.86 -0.81
C THR A 81 8.54 -8.16 -0.64
N ALA A 82 9.80 -8.05 -0.23
CA ALA A 82 10.65 -9.21 0.01
C ALA A 82 10.08 -10.10 1.13
N THR A 83 9.58 -9.51 2.21
CA THR A 83 8.92 -10.23 3.30
C THR A 83 7.65 -10.91 2.82
N GLY A 84 6.87 -10.25 1.96
CA GLY A 84 5.66 -10.81 1.36
C GLY A 84 5.94 -12.02 0.48
N GLU A 85 7.02 -12.01 -0.28
CA GLU A 85 7.45 -13.15 -1.10
C GLU A 85 7.81 -14.36 -0.23
N ILE A 86 8.51 -14.13 0.87
CA ILE A 86 8.83 -15.18 1.84
C ILE A 86 7.55 -15.74 2.47
N ASP A 87 6.62 -14.89 2.84
CA ASP A 87 5.34 -15.28 3.42
C ASP A 87 4.53 -16.16 2.45
N CYS A 88 4.52 -15.83 1.15
CA CYS A 88 3.89 -16.65 0.12
C CYS A 88 4.52 -18.04 0.01
N GLU A 89 5.84 -18.14 0.08
CA GLU A 89 6.54 -19.42 0.04
C GLU A 89 6.21 -20.29 1.24
N LEU A 90 5.89 -19.69 2.38
CA LEU A 90 5.58 -20.40 3.62
C LEU A 90 4.10 -20.79 3.73
N GLY A 91 3.26 -20.37 2.77
CA GLY A 91 1.81 -20.53 2.86
C GLY A 91 1.31 -21.97 2.89
N ASP A 92 2.05 -22.92 2.32
CA ASP A 92 1.71 -24.34 2.29
C ASP A 92 2.45 -25.18 3.34
N CYS A 93 3.24 -24.54 4.21
CA CYS A 93 4.01 -25.22 5.22
C CYS A 93 3.16 -25.62 6.43
N THR A 94 3.46 -26.81 6.99
CA THR A 94 2.87 -27.25 8.26
C THR A 94 3.50 -26.48 9.42
N LEU A 95 2.86 -26.55 10.59
CA LEU A 95 3.39 -25.92 11.81
C LEU A 95 4.79 -26.44 12.16
N THR A 96 5.02 -27.74 11.99
CA THR A 96 6.33 -28.36 12.26
C THR A 96 7.39 -27.83 11.30
N GLU A 97 7.06 -27.75 10.02
CA GLU A 97 7.95 -27.20 8.99
C GLU A 97 8.29 -25.74 9.29
N LEU A 98 7.30 -24.93 9.68
CA LEU A 98 7.52 -23.53 10.03
C LEU A 98 8.47 -23.36 11.23
N LYS A 99 8.39 -24.25 12.23
CA LYS A 99 9.30 -24.23 13.39
C LYS A 99 10.74 -24.51 12.97
N ILE A 100 10.94 -25.48 12.10
CA ILE A 100 12.26 -25.82 11.55
C ILE A 100 12.81 -24.65 10.73
N ILE A 101 12.01 -24.09 9.85
CA ILE A 101 12.38 -22.95 9.02
C ILE A 101 12.74 -21.75 9.90
N LYS A 102 11.99 -21.50 10.96
CA LYS A 102 12.26 -20.42 11.91
C LYS A 102 13.63 -20.57 12.55
N ASP A 103 13.99 -21.79 12.99
CA ASP A 103 15.29 -22.04 13.59
C ASP A 103 16.43 -21.79 12.60
N MET A 104 16.26 -22.22 11.36
CA MET A 104 17.22 -21.96 10.28
C MET A 104 17.37 -20.48 9.98
N VAL A 105 16.25 -19.75 9.93
CA VAL A 105 16.24 -18.29 9.70
C VAL A 105 16.99 -17.59 10.84
N CYS A 106 16.74 -17.96 12.08
CA CYS A 106 17.43 -17.38 13.24
C CYS A 106 18.94 -17.62 13.18
N SER A 107 19.36 -18.83 12.83
CA SER A 107 20.77 -19.18 12.69
C SER A 107 21.45 -18.40 11.56
N THR A 108 20.80 -18.34 10.40
CA THR A 108 21.31 -17.59 9.24
C THR A 108 21.44 -16.11 9.55
N LYS A 109 20.43 -15.55 10.19
CA LYS A 109 20.40 -14.13 10.58
C LYS A 109 21.52 -13.79 11.55
N SER A 110 21.79 -14.67 12.54
CA SER A 110 22.90 -14.51 13.47
C SER A 110 24.24 -14.54 12.74
N ALA A 111 24.41 -15.48 11.83
CA ALA A 111 25.63 -15.59 11.03
C ALA A 111 25.86 -14.35 10.16
N LEU A 112 24.81 -13.86 9.49
CA LEU A 112 24.90 -12.64 8.67
C LEU A 112 25.33 -11.43 9.50
N ARG A 113 24.76 -11.25 10.68
CA ARG A 113 25.07 -10.11 11.54
C ARG A 113 26.46 -10.18 12.16
N LYS A 114 26.98 -11.39 12.33
CA LYS A 114 28.32 -11.60 12.87
C LYS A 114 29.41 -11.31 11.83
N HIS A 115 29.16 -11.56 10.55
CA HIS A 115 30.17 -11.46 9.50
C HIS A 115 29.98 -10.27 8.54
N LEU A 116 28.88 -9.57 8.64
CA LEU A 116 28.61 -8.36 7.90
C LEU A 116 28.57 -7.15 8.83
#